data_25e59cd988233c30b1387b4434b31938
#
_entry.id   25e59cd988233c30b1387b4434b31938
#
_cell.length_a   1.000
_cell.length_b   1.000
_cell.length_c   1.000
_cell.angle_alpha   90.00
_cell.angle_beta   90.00
_cell.angle_gamma   90.00
#
_symmetry.space_group_name_H-M   'P 1'
#
loop_
_entity.id
_entity.type
_entity.pdbx_description
1 polymer ?
#
loop_
_entity_poly.entity_id
_entity_poly.type
_entity_poly.pdbx_seq_one_letter_code
_entity_poly.pdbx_strand_id
1 'polypeptide(L)'
;MTAPLVVIGTGLAGYNLVKEFRKADAERDVIMITADDGRQYSKPMLSTGFSKGKDADGLAMNDAGAMAEQLKIEIRTHQTITAINPADKVVMLGDEALTYGDLVLALGAEPFQLPIEGAEHLYHVNDLMDYAQFHAAVQGKKRIMVMGAGLVGCEYAHDLASAGFAVDLVAPDSQPLSRLVPAACGDALMPALEALGVSLHLEKAVTSVTKDGEDFCAHLSDGTTIKADVMLSAVGLKPRVALAQAAAIEVNRAIVVNQQLQTSAPNVYALGDCAEVAGLNLLYVLPLMNGARALAKTLAGTETEVKYPVMPVMVKTPSLPIVTCPPAENVAGEWQIDGQSPHIKALFKDSSGKLLGYALTGDCVAEKMALNKE
;
A
#
# COMPACT_ATOMS: atom_id res chain seq x y z
N MET A 1 34.26 -11.61 12.00
CA MET A 1 32.82 -11.25 12.12
C MET A 1 32.24 -11.25 10.71
N THR A 2 31.14 -11.89 10.49
CA THR A 2 30.40 -11.80 9.23
C THR A 2 29.85 -10.38 9.09
N ALA A 3 29.94 -9.79 7.89
CA ALA A 3 29.42 -8.46 7.65
C ALA A 3 27.88 -8.42 7.90
N PRO A 4 27.32 -7.30 8.40
CA PRO A 4 25.92 -7.21 8.81
C PRO A 4 24.94 -7.40 7.65
N LEU A 5 23.73 -7.82 8.00
CA LEU A 5 22.56 -7.67 7.15
C LEU A 5 22.07 -6.22 7.27
N VAL A 6 22.06 -5.49 6.17
CA VAL A 6 21.52 -4.12 6.13
C VAL A 6 20.15 -4.13 5.46
N VAL A 7 19.15 -3.53 6.11
CA VAL A 7 17.78 -3.40 5.58
C VAL A 7 17.41 -1.92 5.48
N ILE A 8 17.09 -1.46 4.28
CA ILE A 8 16.66 -0.07 4.05
C ILE A 8 15.14 -0.02 4.09
N GLY A 9 14.59 0.59 5.13
CA GLY A 9 13.16 0.77 5.37
C GLY A 9 12.64 -0.02 6.56
N THR A 10 11.95 0.67 7.47
CA THR A 10 11.28 0.14 8.67
C THR A 10 9.78 -0.04 8.50
N GLY A 11 9.29 0.04 7.27
CA GLY A 11 7.90 -0.24 6.95
C GLY A 11 7.50 -1.69 7.22
N LEU A 12 6.27 -2.04 6.84
CA LEU A 12 5.70 -3.37 7.07
C LEU A 12 6.61 -4.49 6.50
N ALA A 13 7.24 -4.26 5.33
CA ALA A 13 8.15 -5.22 4.69
C ALA A 13 9.42 -5.44 5.52
N GLY A 14 10.12 -4.36 5.86
CA GLY A 14 11.40 -4.45 6.60
C GLY A 14 11.24 -5.10 7.96
N TYR A 15 10.29 -4.64 8.77
CA TYR A 15 10.07 -5.24 10.10
C TYR A 15 9.61 -6.70 10.04
N ASN A 16 8.72 -7.06 9.10
CA ASN A 16 8.32 -8.47 8.99
C ASN A 16 9.48 -9.36 8.52
N LEU A 17 10.31 -8.88 7.59
CA LEU A 17 11.51 -9.60 7.20
C LEU A 17 12.41 -9.87 8.41
N VAL A 18 12.77 -8.84 9.19
CA VAL A 18 13.68 -8.97 10.32
C VAL A 18 13.08 -9.85 11.42
N LYS A 19 11.77 -9.74 11.68
CA LYS A 19 11.06 -10.66 12.61
C LYS A 19 11.16 -12.13 12.17
N GLU A 20 10.98 -12.42 10.89
CA GLU A 20 11.09 -13.78 10.37
C GLU A 20 12.57 -14.24 10.33
N PHE A 21 13.51 -13.36 10.00
CA PHE A 21 14.93 -13.64 9.99
C PHE A 21 15.45 -14.01 11.38
N ARG A 22 15.07 -13.29 12.43
CA ARG A 22 15.45 -13.57 13.82
C ARG A 22 14.99 -14.94 14.34
N LYS A 23 13.95 -15.53 13.74
CA LYS A 23 13.55 -16.93 14.06
C LYS A 23 14.53 -17.96 13.51
N ALA A 24 15.24 -17.62 12.42
CA ALA A 24 16.18 -18.52 11.74
C ALA A 24 17.64 -18.24 12.14
N ASP A 25 17.99 -16.98 12.37
CA ASP A 25 19.32 -16.51 12.76
C ASP A 25 19.20 -15.45 13.87
N ALA A 26 19.54 -15.82 15.08
CA ALA A 26 19.48 -14.95 16.26
C ALA A 26 20.75 -14.11 16.48
N GLU A 27 21.86 -14.44 15.82
CA GLU A 27 23.20 -13.95 16.16
C GLU A 27 23.77 -12.95 15.15
N ARG A 28 23.42 -13.06 13.86
CA ARG A 28 23.96 -12.17 12.83
C ARG A 28 23.56 -10.72 13.11
N ASP A 29 24.53 -9.80 13.00
CA ASP A 29 24.26 -8.38 13.11
C ASP A 29 23.29 -7.91 12.04
N VAL A 30 22.27 -7.14 12.45
CA VAL A 30 21.27 -6.53 11.56
C VAL A 30 21.19 -5.04 11.83
N ILE A 31 21.27 -4.24 10.77
CA ILE A 31 21.14 -2.79 10.83
C ILE A 31 19.94 -2.41 9.93
N MET A 32 18.92 -1.80 10.51
CA MET A 32 17.82 -1.19 9.75
C MET A 32 18.04 0.32 9.66
N ILE A 33 17.77 0.90 8.49
CA ILE A 33 17.95 2.33 8.22
C ILE A 33 16.67 2.89 7.63
N THR A 34 16.18 4.00 8.18
CA THR A 34 14.96 4.63 7.72
C THR A 34 15.05 6.15 7.77
N ALA A 35 14.39 6.82 6.81
CA ALA A 35 14.28 8.27 6.77
C ALA A 35 13.26 8.83 7.77
N ASP A 36 12.35 7.99 8.25
CA ASP A 36 11.33 8.34 9.25
C ASP A 36 11.79 8.05 10.71
N ASP A 37 10.87 8.09 11.64
CA ASP A 37 11.11 7.87 13.07
C ASP A 37 11.22 6.38 13.47
N GLY A 38 11.05 5.47 12.52
CA GLY A 38 11.20 4.01 12.71
C GLY A 38 10.09 3.36 13.54
N ARG A 39 8.96 4.02 13.80
CA ARG A 39 7.84 3.40 14.51
C ARG A 39 7.27 2.23 13.74
N GLN A 40 6.98 1.15 14.45
CA GLN A 40 6.26 0.01 13.89
C GLN A 40 4.76 0.28 13.90
N TYR A 41 4.12 0.12 12.77
CA TYR A 41 2.66 0.21 12.61
C TYR A 41 2.16 -0.71 11.50
N SER A 42 0.86 -0.89 11.42
CA SER A 42 0.22 -1.61 10.32
C SER A 42 -0.28 -0.61 9.28
N LYS A 43 0.40 -0.48 8.14
CA LYS A 43 0.04 0.45 7.05
C LYS A 43 -1.45 0.38 6.65
N PRO A 44 -2.09 -0.80 6.52
CA PRO A 44 -3.53 -0.88 6.26
C PRO A 44 -4.42 -0.22 7.31
N MET A 45 -3.94 0.03 8.53
CA MET A 45 -4.73 0.67 9.56
C MET A 45 -4.85 2.19 9.42
N LEU A 46 -4.02 2.80 8.57
CA LEU A 46 -4.06 4.25 8.32
C LEU A 46 -5.42 4.71 7.77
N SER A 47 -6.09 3.89 6.95
CA SER A 47 -7.41 4.17 6.39
C SER A 47 -8.58 3.71 7.27
N THR A 48 -8.35 3.47 8.56
CA THR A 48 -9.38 3.09 9.56
C THR A 48 -9.15 3.77 10.91
N GLY A 49 -8.35 4.83 10.95
CA GLY A 49 -7.96 5.49 12.19
C GLY A 49 -8.98 6.51 12.66
N PHE A 50 -9.61 7.23 11.76
CA PHE A 50 -10.53 8.33 12.10
C PHE A 50 -11.78 7.84 12.81
N SER A 51 -12.47 6.83 12.29
CA SER A 51 -13.66 6.24 12.93
C SER A 51 -13.36 5.59 14.29
N LYS A 52 -12.10 5.27 14.56
CA LYS A 52 -11.63 4.72 15.84
C LYS A 52 -11.05 5.79 16.78
N GLY A 53 -11.08 7.07 16.38
CA GLY A 53 -10.53 8.18 17.15
C GLY A 53 -9.03 8.06 17.43
N LYS A 54 -8.26 7.46 16.49
CA LYS A 54 -6.83 7.24 16.63
C LYS A 54 -6.04 8.26 15.81
N ASP A 55 -5.14 8.95 16.47
CA ASP A 55 -4.05 9.71 15.85
C ASP A 55 -2.87 8.81 15.47
N ALA A 56 -1.77 9.38 15.01
CA ALA A 56 -0.58 8.63 14.63
C ALA A 56 0.03 7.84 15.80
N ASP A 57 0.03 8.41 17.00
CA ASP A 57 0.54 7.74 18.19
C ASP A 57 -0.34 6.56 18.59
N GLY A 58 -1.68 6.70 18.47
CA GLY A 58 -2.63 5.63 18.69
C GLY A 58 -2.60 4.51 17.65
N LEU A 59 -2.04 4.76 16.44
CA LEU A 59 -1.83 3.76 15.40
C LEU A 59 -0.46 3.10 15.48
N ALA A 60 0.53 3.75 16.09
CA ALA A 60 1.84 3.17 16.36
C ALA A 60 1.71 2.00 17.36
N MET A 61 2.44 0.93 17.10
CA MET A 61 2.45 -0.28 17.95
C MET A 61 3.67 -0.30 18.86
N ASN A 62 4.83 0.09 18.33
CA ASN A 62 6.10 0.19 19.04
C ASN A 62 6.92 1.33 18.45
N ASP A 63 7.77 1.96 19.25
CA ASP A 63 8.79 2.87 18.78
C ASP A 63 10.05 2.12 18.28
N ALA A 64 10.98 2.85 17.66
CA ALA A 64 12.20 2.26 17.12
C ALA A 64 13.10 1.66 18.21
N GLY A 65 13.14 2.25 19.41
CA GLY A 65 13.93 1.75 20.54
C GLY A 65 13.41 0.41 21.04
N ALA A 66 12.09 0.30 21.26
CA ALA A 66 11.45 -0.95 21.65
C ALA A 66 11.63 -2.06 20.60
N MET A 67 11.57 -1.68 19.31
CA MET A 67 11.81 -2.64 18.22
C MET A 67 13.27 -3.08 18.15
N ALA A 68 14.23 -2.16 18.37
CA ALA A 68 15.65 -2.48 18.40
C ALA A 68 15.98 -3.48 19.53
N GLU A 69 15.45 -3.25 20.72
CA GLU A 69 15.60 -4.16 21.87
C GLU A 69 14.94 -5.52 21.61
N GLN A 70 13.67 -5.53 21.16
CA GLN A 70 12.91 -6.75 20.90
C GLN A 70 13.58 -7.65 19.87
N LEU A 71 14.13 -7.07 18.80
CA LEU A 71 14.73 -7.80 17.68
C LEU A 71 16.25 -7.96 17.82
N LYS A 72 16.86 -7.35 18.84
CA LYS A 72 18.31 -7.30 19.05
C LYS A 72 19.05 -6.83 17.79
N ILE A 73 18.69 -5.62 17.32
CA ILE A 73 19.21 -5.01 16.10
C ILE A 73 19.56 -3.54 16.33
N GLU A 74 20.37 -2.97 15.45
CA GLU A 74 20.53 -1.53 15.34
C GLU A 74 19.45 -0.95 14.43
N ILE A 75 18.78 0.16 14.84
CA ILE A 75 17.87 0.91 14.00
C ILE A 75 18.35 2.35 13.94
N ARG A 76 18.66 2.82 12.73
CA ARG A 76 19.07 4.20 12.44
C ARG A 76 17.89 4.95 11.85
N THR A 77 17.29 5.83 12.64
CA THR A 77 16.16 6.67 12.26
C THR A 77 16.62 8.01 11.71
N HIS A 78 15.74 8.69 10.94
CA HIS A 78 16.01 10.00 10.34
C HIS A 78 17.29 10.04 9.50
N GLN A 79 17.63 8.90 8.87
CA GLN A 79 18.78 8.76 8.00
C GLN A 79 18.36 8.27 6.62
N THR A 80 18.83 8.97 5.60
CA THR A 80 18.53 8.64 4.21
C THR A 80 19.76 8.04 3.54
N ILE A 81 19.58 6.88 2.90
CA ILE A 81 20.60 6.32 2.03
C ILE A 81 20.66 7.15 0.75
N THR A 82 21.84 7.67 0.43
CA THR A 82 22.06 8.54 -0.74
C THR A 82 22.61 7.78 -1.94
N ALA A 83 23.33 6.67 -1.73
CA ALA A 83 23.86 5.84 -2.79
C ALA A 83 24.08 4.39 -2.31
N ILE A 84 24.10 3.47 -3.28
CA ILE A 84 24.51 2.07 -3.10
C ILE A 84 25.64 1.80 -4.07
N ASN A 85 26.74 1.21 -3.58
CA ASN A 85 27.81 0.65 -4.39
C ASN A 85 27.80 -0.89 -4.22
N PRO A 86 27.15 -1.64 -5.12
CA PRO A 86 27.08 -3.09 -5.01
C PRO A 86 28.43 -3.80 -5.16
N ALA A 87 29.36 -3.23 -5.94
CA ALA A 87 30.68 -3.82 -6.18
C ALA A 87 31.54 -3.87 -4.90
N ASP A 88 31.50 -2.79 -4.11
CA ASP A 88 32.24 -2.67 -2.85
C ASP A 88 31.40 -3.11 -1.64
N LYS A 89 30.13 -3.46 -1.85
CA LYS A 89 29.13 -3.78 -0.79
C LYS A 89 29.01 -2.67 0.25
N VAL A 90 28.79 -1.44 -0.21
CA VAL A 90 28.67 -0.24 0.62
C VAL A 90 27.37 0.50 0.30
N VAL A 91 26.72 0.99 1.35
CA VAL A 91 25.69 2.03 1.26
C VAL A 91 26.20 3.33 1.86
N MET A 92 25.78 4.46 1.29
CA MET A 92 26.17 5.80 1.75
C MET A 92 25.04 6.47 2.51
N LEU A 93 25.38 7.02 3.69
CA LEU A 93 24.51 7.86 4.51
C LEU A 93 25.13 9.27 4.55
N GLY A 94 24.87 10.07 3.53
CA GLY A 94 25.67 11.30 3.32
C GLY A 94 27.14 10.93 3.03
N ASP A 95 28.05 11.39 3.93
CA ASP A 95 29.49 11.11 3.83
C ASP A 95 29.91 9.80 4.55
N GLU A 96 29.02 9.19 5.34
CA GLU A 96 29.29 7.92 6.03
C GLU A 96 29.11 6.73 5.08
N ALA A 97 30.12 5.86 5.00
CA ALA A 97 30.08 4.61 4.28
C ALA A 97 29.83 3.44 5.23
N LEU A 98 28.75 2.68 5.00
CA LEU A 98 28.40 1.48 5.76
C LEU A 98 28.54 0.23 4.88
N THR A 99 29.40 -0.70 5.28
CA THR A 99 29.58 -1.99 4.59
C THR A 99 28.50 -2.99 4.98
N TYR A 100 28.06 -3.83 4.04
CA TYR A 100 27.10 -4.90 4.28
C TYR A 100 27.58 -6.27 3.79
N GLY A 101 27.09 -7.34 4.40
CA GLY A 101 27.20 -8.69 3.84
C GLY A 101 26.10 -8.95 2.82
N ASP A 102 24.87 -8.70 3.22
CA ASP A 102 23.66 -8.68 2.38
C ASP A 102 22.90 -7.38 2.60
N LEU A 103 22.29 -6.87 1.53
CA LEU A 103 21.48 -5.66 1.52
C LEU A 103 20.06 -5.98 1.10
N VAL A 104 19.07 -5.47 1.82
CA VAL A 104 17.66 -5.59 1.46
C VAL A 104 17.03 -4.22 1.24
N LEU A 105 16.49 -4.03 0.06
CA LEU A 105 15.72 -2.85 -0.32
C LEU A 105 14.25 -3.07 0.02
N ALA A 106 13.78 -2.49 1.13
CA ALA A 106 12.38 -2.48 1.56
C ALA A 106 11.80 -1.07 1.46
N LEU A 107 12.05 -0.42 0.31
CA LEU A 107 11.84 1.02 0.08
C LEU A 107 10.35 1.42 0.01
N GLY A 108 9.46 0.45 -0.22
CA GLY A 108 8.04 0.71 -0.37
C GLY A 108 7.69 1.43 -1.67
N ALA A 109 6.61 2.20 -1.62
CA ALA A 109 6.10 3.01 -2.73
C ALA A 109 5.90 4.46 -2.27
N GLU A 110 5.67 5.35 -3.20
CA GLU A 110 5.32 6.76 -2.98
C GLU A 110 3.98 7.09 -3.63
N PRO A 111 3.24 8.09 -3.15
CA PRO A 111 2.01 8.53 -3.79
C PRO A 111 2.26 9.03 -5.21
N PHE A 112 1.36 8.67 -6.12
CA PHE A 112 1.40 9.21 -7.47
C PHE A 112 1.04 10.70 -7.43
N GLN A 113 1.91 11.54 -7.99
CA GLN A 113 1.70 12.98 -8.08
C GLN A 113 0.95 13.30 -9.38
N LEU A 114 -0.24 13.88 -9.25
CA LEU A 114 -1.00 14.32 -10.41
C LEU A 114 -0.38 15.60 -11.00
N PRO A 115 -0.19 15.66 -12.32
CA PRO A 115 0.34 16.86 -12.98
C PRO A 115 -0.77 17.90 -13.20
N ILE A 116 -1.41 18.36 -12.13
CA ILE A 116 -2.45 19.38 -12.15
C ILE A 116 -2.01 20.62 -11.38
N GLU A 117 -2.53 21.79 -11.75
CA GLU A 117 -2.32 23.03 -11.02
C GLU A 117 -2.91 22.92 -9.61
N GLY A 118 -2.17 23.35 -8.57
CA GLY A 118 -2.59 23.28 -7.19
C GLY A 118 -2.44 21.89 -6.54
N ALA A 119 -1.71 20.95 -7.18
CA ALA A 119 -1.45 19.61 -6.60
C ALA A 119 -0.73 19.67 -5.26
N GLU A 120 0.03 20.75 -4.99
CA GLU A 120 0.71 20.99 -3.71
C GLU A 120 -0.25 21.20 -2.52
N HIS A 121 -1.52 21.43 -2.77
CA HIS A 121 -2.57 21.54 -1.75
C HIS A 121 -3.20 20.21 -1.36
N LEU A 122 -2.82 19.11 -2.05
CA LEU A 122 -3.34 17.78 -1.78
C LEU A 122 -2.51 17.08 -0.72
N TYR A 123 -3.17 16.59 0.32
CA TYR A 123 -2.55 15.65 1.23
C TYR A 123 -2.45 14.26 0.59
N HIS A 124 -1.42 13.54 0.97
CA HIS A 124 -1.24 12.13 0.67
C HIS A 124 -1.02 11.38 1.98
N VAL A 125 -1.53 10.18 2.11
CA VAL A 125 -1.28 9.34 3.29
C VAL A 125 -0.75 7.99 2.86
N ASN A 126 0.57 7.85 2.92
CA ASN A 126 1.28 6.64 2.55
C ASN A 126 2.02 6.00 3.72
N ASP A 127 2.32 6.79 4.74
CA ASP A 127 2.98 6.34 5.97
C ASP A 127 2.39 7.02 7.21
N LEU A 128 2.96 6.72 8.38
CA LEU A 128 2.47 7.25 9.65
C LEU A 128 2.72 8.75 9.83
N MET A 129 3.80 9.27 9.23
CA MET A 129 4.12 10.70 9.28
C MET A 129 3.14 11.49 8.41
N ASP A 130 2.84 10.99 7.22
CA ASP A 130 1.80 11.56 6.35
C ASP A 130 0.43 11.56 7.07
N TYR A 131 0.10 10.44 7.72
CA TYR A 131 -1.14 10.33 8.49
C TYR A 131 -1.20 11.37 9.62
N ALA A 132 -0.10 11.57 10.35
CA ALA A 132 -0.04 12.59 11.40
C ALA A 132 -0.33 13.99 10.87
N GLN A 133 0.26 14.35 9.71
CA GLN A 133 0.02 15.64 9.07
C GLN A 133 -1.43 15.79 8.60
N PHE A 134 -1.97 14.77 7.94
CA PHE A 134 -3.36 14.79 7.49
C PHE A 134 -4.34 14.82 8.67
N HIS A 135 -4.10 14.01 9.71
CA HIS A 135 -4.90 14.00 10.92
C HIS A 135 -4.92 15.37 11.62
N ALA A 136 -3.78 16.05 11.69
CA ALA A 136 -3.69 17.42 12.24
C ALA A 136 -4.46 18.43 11.36
N ALA A 137 -4.34 18.32 10.03
CA ALA A 137 -4.98 19.23 9.09
C ALA A 137 -6.52 19.20 9.15
N VAL A 138 -7.12 18.05 9.46
CA VAL A 138 -8.58 17.90 9.52
C VAL A 138 -9.17 18.30 10.88
N GLN A 139 -8.36 18.64 11.89
CA GLN A 139 -8.87 19.06 13.19
C GLN A 139 -9.68 20.34 13.10
N GLY A 140 -10.93 20.29 13.60
CA GLY A 140 -11.87 21.42 13.54
C GLY A 140 -12.46 21.70 12.15
N LYS A 141 -12.11 20.90 11.13
CA LYS A 141 -12.66 20.96 9.78
C LYS A 141 -13.89 20.06 9.65
N LYS A 142 -14.65 20.24 8.57
CA LYS A 142 -15.93 19.50 8.36
C LYS A 142 -16.03 18.85 6.99
N ARG A 143 -15.47 19.48 5.94
CA ARG A 143 -15.63 19.06 4.55
C ARG A 143 -14.31 18.52 4.04
N ILE A 144 -14.29 17.26 3.65
CA ILE A 144 -13.09 16.62 3.11
C ILE A 144 -13.39 16.09 1.72
N MET A 145 -12.56 16.44 0.76
CA MET A 145 -12.59 15.80 -0.55
C MET A 145 -11.56 14.68 -0.60
N VAL A 146 -11.98 13.51 -1.07
CA VAL A 146 -11.10 12.36 -1.37
C VAL A 146 -11.05 12.19 -2.88
N MET A 147 -9.87 12.24 -3.46
CA MET A 147 -9.63 12.04 -4.88
C MET A 147 -9.18 10.61 -5.15
N GLY A 148 -9.93 9.89 -5.99
CA GLY A 148 -9.70 8.49 -6.35
C GLY A 148 -10.64 7.53 -5.61
N ALA A 149 -11.46 6.78 -6.37
CA ALA A 149 -12.39 5.77 -5.86
C ALA A 149 -11.82 4.34 -5.94
N GLY A 150 -10.50 4.20 -5.85
CA GLY A 150 -9.81 2.92 -5.68
C GLY A 150 -9.92 2.37 -4.25
N LEU A 151 -9.17 1.30 -3.93
CA LEU A 151 -9.19 0.64 -2.62
C LEU A 151 -9.03 1.63 -1.46
N VAL A 152 -7.94 2.39 -1.46
CA VAL A 152 -7.58 3.30 -0.36
C VAL A 152 -8.54 4.49 -0.28
N GLY A 153 -8.96 5.02 -1.44
CA GLY A 153 -9.90 6.15 -1.47
C GLY A 153 -11.27 5.79 -0.93
N CYS A 154 -11.82 4.62 -1.28
CA CYS A 154 -13.10 4.14 -0.72
C CYS A 154 -13.00 3.87 0.79
N GLU A 155 -11.86 3.33 1.26
CA GLU A 155 -11.63 3.11 2.68
C GLU A 155 -11.55 4.43 3.46
N TYR A 156 -10.82 5.44 2.95
CA TYR A 156 -10.78 6.76 3.57
C TYR A 156 -12.12 7.47 3.53
N ALA A 157 -12.84 7.41 2.40
CA ALA A 157 -14.18 8.01 2.32
C ALA A 157 -15.12 7.40 3.36
N HIS A 158 -15.10 6.08 3.51
CA HIS A 158 -15.86 5.37 4.53
C HIS A 158 -15.44 5.76 5.95
N ASP A 159 -14.13 5.76 6.25
CA ASP A 159 -13.58 6.02 7.59
C ASP A 159 -13.85 7.46 8.04
N LEU A 160 -13.62 8.43 7.16
CA LEU A 160 -13.87 9.85 7.42
C LEU A 160 -15.36 10.15 7.61
N ALA A 161 -16.23 9.60 6.74
CA ALA A 161 -17.68 9.76 6.89
C ALA A 161 -18.19 9.12 8.19
N SER A 162 -17.68 7.94 8.55
CA SER A 162 -17.99 7.28 9.83
C SER A 162 -17.49 8.07 11.05
N ALA A 163 -16.47 8.92 10.87
CA ALA A 163 -15.97 9.84 11.90
C ALA A 163 -16.74 11.17 11.95
N GLY A 164 -17.75 11.36 11.09
CA GLY A 164 -18.65 12.53 11.09
C GLY A 164 -18.25 13.67 10.16
N PHE A 165 -17.30 13.46 9.26
CA PHE A 165 -16.97 14.44 8.20
C PHE A 165 -17.97 14.36 7.05
N ALA A 166 -18.29 15.50 6.42
CA ALA A 166 -18.91 15.52 5.10
C ALA A 166 -17.84 15.21 4.05
N VAL A 167 -18.04 14.15 3.28
CA VAL A 167 -17.02 13.64 2.35
C VAL A 167 -17.52 13.69 0.91
N ASP A 168 -16.72 14.29 0.04
CA ASP A 168 -16.88 14.24 -1.42
C ASP A 168 -15.85 13.27 -1.99
N LEU A 169 -16.29 12.16 -2.63
CA LEU A 169 -15.42 11.20 -3.29
C LEU A 169 -15.46 11.42 -4.80
N VAL A 170 -14.33 11.81 -5.38
CA VAL A 170 -14.20 12.17 -6.80
C VAL A 170 -13.35 11.16 -7.54
N ALA A 171 -13.83 10.64 -8.67
CA ALA A 171 -13.05 9.73 -9.51
C ALA A 171 -13.49 9.80 -10.99
N PRO A 172 -12.56 9.57 -11.94
CA PRO A 172 -12.91 9.46 -13.37
C PRO A 172 -13.59 8.14 -13.72
N ASP A 173 -13.55 7.16 -12.84
CA ASP A 173 -14.18 5.85 -13.02
C ASP A 173 -15.70 5.94 -12.88
N SER A 174 -16.44 5.04 -13.55
CA SER A 174 -17.92 4.98 -13.49
C SER A 174 -18.44 4.35 -12.19
N GLN A 175 -17.60 3.59 -11.48
CA GLN A 175 -17.94 3.00 -10.18
C GLN A 175 -16.73 2.92 -9.25
N PRO A 176 -16.96 2.82 -7.92
CA PRO A 176 -15.91 2.53 -6.96
C PRO A 176 -15.22 1.19 -7.25
N LEU A 177 -13.93 1.09 -6.91
CA LEU A 177 -13.12 -0.13 -7.01
C LEU A 177 -13.01 -0.70 -8.44
N SER A 178 -13.19 0.11 -9.49
CA SER A 178 -13.27 -0.30 -10.91
C SER A 178 -12.15 -1.24 -11.37
N ARG A 179 -10.94 -1.13 -10.79
CA ARG A 179 -9.78 -1.97 -11.11
C ARG A 179 -9.72 -3.27 -10.31
N LEU A 180 -10.61 -3.46 -9.33
CA LEU A 180 -10.55 -4.61 -8.41
C LEU A 180 -11.75 -5.52 -8.52
N VAL A 181 -12.91 -4.98 -8.91
CA VAL A 181 -14.17 -5.71 -8.94
C VAL A 181 -14.95 -5.37 -10.20
N PRO A 182 -15.84 -6.25 -10.68
CA PRO A 182 -16.76 -5.94 -11.77
C PRO A 182 -17.78 -4.87 -11.35
N ALA A 183 -18.39 -4.20 -12.34
CA ALA A 183 -19.32 -3.09 -12.12
C ALA A 183 -20.41 -3.39 -11.09
N ALA A 184 -21.05 -4.55 -11.16
CA ALA A 184 -22.09 -4.93 -10.21
C ALA A 184 -21.64 -4.86 -8.73
N CYS A 185 -20.40 -5.24 -8.44
CA CYS A 185 -19.83 -5.16 -7.08
C CYS A 185 -19.47 -3.74 -6.69
N GLY A 186 -18.94 -2.93 -7.63
CA GLY A 186 -18.64 -1.51 -7.41
C GLY A 186 -19.93 -0.71 -7.17
N ASP A 187 -20.94 -0.93 -7.99
CA ASP A 187 -22.25 -0.28 -7.88
C ASP A 187 -22.95 -0.62 -6.56
N ALA A 188 -22.75 -1.84 -6.04
CA ALA A 188 -23.28 -2.24 -4.74
C ALA A 188 -22.68 -1.44 -3.56
N LEU A 189 -21.46 -0.91 -3.70
CA LEU A 189 -20.82 -0.10 -2.66
C LEU A 189 -21.39 1.34 -2.61
N MET A 190 -21.88 1.87 -3.72
CA MET A 190 -22.34 3.25 -3.81
C MET A 190 -23.43 3.58 -2.78
N PRO A 191 -24.56 2.85 -2.69
CA PRO A 191 -25.59 3.13 -1.69
C PRO A 191 -25.08 3.05 -0.24
N ALA A 192 -24.11 2.17 0.03
CA ALA A 192 -23.56 2.03 1.36
C ALA A 192 -22.68 3.24 1.76
N LEU A 193 -21.94 3.83 0.82
CA LEU A 193 -21.19 5.08 1.03
C LEU A 193 -22.14 6.29 1.14
N GLU A 194 -23.14 6.38 0.27
CA GLU A 194 -24.15 7.45 0.29
C GLU A 194 -24.96 7.47 1.60
N ALA A 195 -25.31 6.29 2.13
CA ALA A 195 -25.98 6.17 3.42
C ALA A 195 -25.13 6.68 4.61
N LEU A 196 -23.81 6.72 4.48
CA LEU A 196 -22.89 7.33 5.44
C LEU A 196 -22.74 8.86 5.22
N GLY A 197 -23.35 9.43 4.18
CA GLY A 197 -23.23 10.84 3.85
C GLY A 197 -22.07 11.17 2.90
N VAL A 198 -21.50 10.18 2.21
CA VAL A 198 -20.52 10.43 1.14
C VAL A 198 -21.22 10.89 -0.13
N SER A 199 -20.80 12.02 -0.67
CA SER A 199 -21.23 12.50 -1.99
C SER A 199 -20.32 11.91 -3.06
N LEU A 200 -20.89 11.14 -4.00
CA LEU A 200 -20.14 10.51 -5.08
C LEU A 200 -20.10 11.38 -6.32
N HIS A 201 -18.93 11.70 -6.82
CA HIS A 201 -18.66 12.45 -8.05
C HIS A 201 -17.86 11.57 -9.02
N LEU A 202 -18.53 10.56 -9.57
CA LEU A 202 -17.94 9.60 -10.50
C LEU A 202 -17.99 10.14 -11.94
N GLU A 203 -17.20 9.53 -12.84
CA GLU A 203 -16.99 9.96 -14.24
C GLU A 203 -16.45 11.40 -14.34
N LYS A 204 -15.79 11.89 -13.28
CA LYS A 204 -15.26 13.25 -13.20
C LYS A 204 -13.82 13.23 -12.69
N ALA A 205 -12.93 13.89 -13.41
CA ALA A 205 -11.55 14.09 -12.98
C ALA A 205 -11.37 15.48 -12.37
N VAL A 206 -10.55 15.60 -11.33
CA VAL A 206 -10.08 16.91 -10.87
C VAL A 206 -9.04 17.43 -11.86
N THR A 207 -9.24 18.63 -12.38
CA THR A 207 -8.36 19.26 -13.37
C THR A 207 -7.42 20.30 -12.77
N SER A 208 -7.82 20.94 -11.67
CA SER A 208 -7.00 21.86 -10.88
C SER A 208 -7.56 22.04 -9.48
N VAL A 209 -6.73 22.52 -8.57
CA VAL A 209 -7.11 22.93 -7.22
C VAL A 209 -6.68 24.38 -7.02
N THR A 210 -7.58 25.22 -6.53
CA THR A 210 -7.29 26.61 -6.18
C THR A 210 -7.62 26.88 -4.72
N LYS A 211 -6.93 27.83 -4.11
CA LYS A 211 -7.21 28.27 -2.75
C LYS A 211 -8.20 29.43 -2.77
N ASP A 212 -9.25 29.37 -1.94
CA ASP A 212 -10.27 30.41 -1.77
C ASP A 212 -10.36 30.74 -0.27
N GLY A 213 -9.57 31.72 0.17
CA GLY A 213 -9.41 32.06 1.58
C GLY A 213 -8.73 30.93 2.38
N GLU A 214 -9.47 30.34 3.31
CA GLU A 214 -9.01 29.15 4.07
C GLU A 214 -9.49 27.83 3.45
N ASP A 215 -10.40 27.88 2.49
CA ASP A 215 -10.96 26.74 1.77
C ASP A 215 -10.15 26.43 0.51
N PHE A 216 -10.36 25.24 -0.04
CA PHE A 216 -9.86 24.81 -1.33
C PHE A 216 -11.02 24.53 -2.29
N CYS A 217 -10.83 24.86 -3.56
CA CYS A 217 -11.78 24.60 -4.64
C CYS A 217 -11.16 23.62 -5.63
N ALA A 218 -11.73 22.43 -5.76
CA ALA A 218 -11.38 21.48 -6.82
C ALA A 218 -12.26 21.72 -8.03
N HIS A 219 -11.65 21.99 -9.18
CA HIS A 219 -12.35 22.15 -10.46
C HIS A 219 -12.40 20.81 -11.17
N LEU A 220 -13.59 20.41 -11.61
CA LEU A 220 -13.80 19.10 -12.23
C LEU A 220 -13.89 19.20 -13.74
N SER A 221 -13.68 18.09 -14.43
CA SER A 221 -13.68 17.99 -15.90
C SER A 221 -15.01 18.35 -16.57
N ASP A 222 -16.11 18.31 -15.82
CA ASP A 222 -17.44 18.71 -16.29
C ASP A 222 -17.76 20.19 -16.04
N GLY A 223 -16.80 20.97 -15.52
CA GLY A 223 -16.94 22.38 -15.17
C GLY A 223 -17.54 22.65 -13.78
N THR A 224 -17.90 21.62 -13.02
CA THR A 224 -18.35 21.79 -11.63
C THR A 224 -17.17 22.06 -10.69
N THR A 225 -17.46 22.66 -9.53
CA THR A 225 -16.46 22.96 -8.50
C THR A 225 -16.91 22.40 -7.15
N ILE A 226 -16.00 21.73 -6.45
CA ILE A 226 -16.21 21.23 -5.09
C ILE A 226 -15.38 22.07 -4.13
N LYS A 227 -16.02 22.60 -3.09
CA LYS A 227 -15.35 23.30 -1.98
C LYS A 227 -15.11 22.34 -0.83
N ALA A 228 -13.87 22.24 -0.37
CA ALA A 228 -13.47 21.45 0.78
C ALA A 228 -12.50 22.21 1.69
N ASP A 229 -12.51 21.84 2.97
CA ASP A 229 -11.57 22.40 3.94
C ASP A 229 -10.19 21.73 3.82
N VAL A 230 -10.18 20.44 3.45
CA VAL A 230 -8.98 19.62 3.25
C VAL A 230 -9.23 18.64 2.09
N MET A 231 -8.19 18.36 1.30
CA MET A 231 -8.26 17.44 0.17
C MET A 231 -7.21 16.35 0.29
N LEU A 232 -7.64 15.08 0.16
CA LEU A 232 -6.81 13.90 0.19
C LEU A 232 -6.71 13.27 -1.20
N SER A 233 -5.51 13.05 -1.70
CA SER A 233 -5.25 12.31 -2.94
C SER A 233 -4.98 10.83 -2.64
N ALA A 234 -5.82 9.95 -3.19
CA ALA A 234 -5.72 8.49 -3.10
C ALA A 234 -5.73 7.85 -4.50
N VAL A 235 -5.04 8.47 -5.47
CA VAL A 235 -5.05 8.11 -6.89
C VAL A 235 -4.05 6.99 -7.26
N GLY A 236 -3.39 6.42 -6.28
CA GLY A 236 -2.48 5.29 -6.45
C GLY A 236 -1.06 5.55 -5.97
N LEU A 237 -0.25 4.51 -6.08
CA LEU A 237 1.12 4.47 -5.62
C LEU A 237 2.07 4.09 -6.77
N LYS A 238 3.31 4.58 -6.67
CA LYS A 238 4.41 4.26 -7.57
C LYS A 238 5.54 3.63 -6.75
N PRO A 239 6.08 2.47 -7.14
CA PRO A 239 7.23 1.86 -6.48
C PRO A 239 8.43 2.80 -6.40
N ARG A 240 9.13 2.82 -5.26
CA ARG A 240 10.37 3.57 -5.10
C ARG A 240 11.52 2.79 -5.71
N VAL A 241 12.05 3.25 -6.85
CA VAL A 241 13.10 2.58 -7.61
C VAL A 241 14.35 3.43 -7.80
N ALA A 242 14.30 4.73 -7.53
CA ALA A 242 15.37 5.68 -7.88
C ALA A 242 16.74 5.27 -7.30
N LEU A 243 16.79 4.81 -6.05
CA LEU A 243 18.03 4.38 -5.40
C LEU A 243 18.64 3.15 -6.08
N ALA A 244 17.81 2.17 -6.45
CA ALA A 244 18.25 0.97 -7.17
C ALA A 244 18.72 1.31 -8.58
N GLN A 245 17.97 2.15 -9.29
CA GLN A 245 18.31 2.60 -10.63
C GLN A 245 19.64 3.37 -10.66
N ALA A 246 19.88 4.25 -9.69
CA ALA A 246 21.15 4.97 -9.58
C ALA A 246 22.33 4.04 -9.30
N ALA A 247 22.10 2.87 -8.68
CA ALA A 247 23.10 1.83 -8.45
C ALA A 247 23.23 0.82 -9.61
N ALA A 248 22.63 1.09 -10.77
CA ALA A 248 22.58 0.21 -11.95
C ALA A 248 21.95 -1.18 -11.64
N ILE A 249 21.10 -1.26 -10.64
CA ILE A 249 20.27 -2.44 -10.36
C ILE A 249 19.08 -2.41 -11.33
N GLU A 250 18.75 -3.57 -11.90
CA GLU A 250 17.68 -3.68 -12.89
C GLU A 250 16.32 -3.25 -12.33
N VAL A 251 15.65 -2.35 -13.04
CA VAL A 251 14.31 -1.87 -12.74
C VAL A 251 13.43 -1.91 -13.98
N ASN A 252 12.15 -2.25 -13.76
CA ASN A 252 11.09 -2.14 -14.75
C ASN A 252 9.97 -1.26 -14.14
N ARG A 253 8.81 -1.80 -13.87
CA ARG A 253 7.77 -1.12 -13.08
C ARG A 253 8.22 -0.94 -11.62
N ALA A 254 8.95 -1.92 -11.09
CA ALA A 254 9.59 -1.89 -9.78
C ALA A 254 11.01 -2.47 -9.89
N ILE A 255 11.70 -2.70 -8.77
CA ILE A 255 13.02 -3.35 -8.73
C ILE A 255 12.84 -4.82 -9.14
N VAL A 256 13.44 -5.23 -10.25
CA VAL A 256 13.33 -6.59 -10.77
C VAL A 256 14.05 -7.57 -9.85
N VAL A 257 13.35 -8.61 -9.41
CA VAL A 257 13.91 -9.69 -8.61
C VAL A 257 13.44 -11.06 -9.10
N ASN A 258 14.27 -12.07 -8.85
CA ASN A 258 13.88 -13.46 -9.08
C ASN A 258 12.94 -13.98 -7.96
N GLN A 259 12.58 -15.26 -7.99
CA GLN A 259 11.72 -15.87 -6.97
C GLN A 259 12.38 -15.98 -5.58
N GLN A 260 13.70 -15.89 -5.49
CA GLN A 260 14.46 -15.78 -4.25
C GLN A 260 14.58 -14.34 -3.74
N LEU A 261 13.93 -13.38 -4.42
CA LEU A 261 13.96 -11.95 -4.13
C LEU A 261 15.33 -11.29 -4.34
N GLN A 262 16.22 -11.94 -5.11
CA GLN A 262 17.54 -11.41 -5.50
C GLN A 262 17.38 -10.45 -6.67
N THR A 263 18.05 -9.31 -6.58
CA THR A 263 18.17 -8.33 -7.69
C THR A 263 19.25 -8.76 -8.70
N SER A 264 19.46 -7.96 -9.73
CA SER A 264 20.59 -8.12 -10.67
C SER A 264 21.97 -7.92 -10.04
N ALA A 265 22.04 -7.31 -8.83
CA ALA A 265 23.29 -7.10 -8.11
C ALA A 265 23.50 -8.21 -7.05
N PRO A 266 24.70 -8.81 -6.97
CA PRO A 266 25.01 -9.84 -5.98
C PRO A 266 24.81 -9.35 -4.54
N ASN A 267 24.23 -10.20 -3.67
CA ASN A 267 23.95 -9.88 -2.26
C ASN A 267 23.02 -8.69 -2.02
N VAL A 268 22.28 -8.28 -3.06
CA VAL A 268 21.24 -7.25 -2.95
C VAL A 268 19.88 -7.85 -3.28
N TYR A 269 18.93 -7.64 -2.39
CA TYR A 269 17.56 -8.17 -2.45
C TYR A 269 16.55 -7.02 -2.41
N ALA A 270 15.34 -7.26 -2.88
CA ALA A 270 14.24 -6.31 -2.71
C ALA A 270 12.95 -7.04 -2.35
N LEU A 271 12.10 -6.41 -1.50
CA LEU A 271 10.80 -6.95 -1.15
C LEU A 271 9.78 -5.85 -0.85
N GLY A 272 8.50 -6.23 -0.89
CA GLY A 272 7.37 -5.33 -0.66
C GLY A 272 7.04 -4.49 -1.89
N ASP A 273 6.44 -3.32 -1.68
CA ASP A 273 5.88 -2.50 -2.75
C ASP A 273 6.91 -2.07 -3.81
N CYS A 274 8.20 -1.99 -3.44
CA CYS A 274 9.28 -1.62 -4.38
C CYS A 274 9.79 -2.77 -5.26
N ALA A 275 9.34 -4.02 -5.04
CA ALA A 275 9.85 -5.19 -5.74
C ALA A 275 8.89 -5.69 -6.83
N GLU A 276 9.45 -6.13 -7.96
CA GLU A 276 8.77 -6.84 -9.03
C GLU A 276 9.29 -8.28 -9.06
N VAL A 277 8.49 -9.20 -8.52
CA VAL A 277 8.85 -10.61 -8.37
C VAL A 277 8.35 -11.41 -9.55
N ALA A 278 9.25 -11.96 -10.36
CA ALA A 278 8.90 -12.74 -11.55
C ALA A 278 7.87 -12.02 -12.46
N GLY A 279 8.03 -10.70 -12.65
CA GLY A 279 7.15 -9.88 -13.47
C GLY A 279 5.88 -9.37 -12.76
N LEU A 280 5.69 -9.67 -11.47
CA LEU A 280 4.53 -9.23 -10.70
C LEU A 280 4.92 -8.18 -9.64
N ASN A 281 4.31 -7.00 -9.71
CA ASN A 281 4.41 -5.99 -8.64
C ASN A 281 3.07 -5.93 -7.90
N LEU A 282 3.02 -6.51 -6.70
CA LEU A 282 1.81 -6.70 -5.89
C LEU A 282 1.88 -5.85 -4.62
N LEU A 283 1.21 -4.70 -4.63
CA LEU A 283 1.20 -3.72 -3.52
C LEU A 283 0.17 -4.10 -2.44
N TYR A 284 0.27 -5.33 -1.93
CA TYR A 284 -0.64 -5.87 -0.91
C TYR A 284 0.15 -6.52 0.24
N VAL A 285 -0.53 -6.71 1.37
CA VAL A 285 0.11 -7.25 2.59
C VAL A 285 0.51 -8.72 2.43
N LEU A 286 -0.35 -9.57 1.85
CA LEU A 286 -0.07 -11.00 1.76
C LEU A 286 1.15 -11.34 0.90
N PRO A 287 1.34 -10.76 -0.31
CA PRO A 287 2.57 -10.93 -1.09
C PRO A 287 3.82 -10.53 -0.31
N LEU A 288 3.78 -9.38 0.36
CA LEU A 288 4.86 -8.88 1.20
C LEU A 288 5.22 -9.86 2.33
N MET A 289 4.21 -10.39 3.04
CA MET A 289 4.43 -11.35 4.12
C MET A 289 5.03 -12.68 3.63
N ASN A 290 4.59 -13.16 2.45
CA ASN A 290 5.16 -14.36 1.84
C ASN A 290 6.61 -14.10 1.40
N GLY A 291 6.89 -12.95 0.81
CA GLY A 291 8.24 -12.52 0.47
C GLY A 291 9.16 -12.44 1.69
N ALA A 292 8.70 -11.82 2.78
CA ALA A 292 9.45 -11.71 4.02
C ALA A 292 9.85 -13.08 4.60
N ARG A 293 8.91 -14.04 4.60
CA ARG A 293 9.18 -15.42 5.08
C ARG A 293 10.16 -16.17 4.18
N ALA A 294 10.05 -16.05 2.86
CA ALA A 294 10.95 -16.70 1.92
C ALA A 294 12.35 -16.09 2.01
N LEU A 295 12.47 -14.76 1.96
CA LEU A 295 13.74 -14.06 2.01
C LEU A 295 14.47 -14.29 3.35
N ALA A 296 13.76 -14.33 4.47
CA ALA A 296 14.35 -14.61 5.77
C ALA A 296 15.08 -15.97 5.78
N LYS A 297 14.49 -17.00 5.18
CA LYS A 297 15.13 -18.33 5.05
C LYS A 297 16.33 -18.30 4.12
N THR A 298 16.21 -17.60 2.99
CA THR A 298 17.32 -17.44 2.02
C THR A 298 18.51 -16.75 2.70
N LEU A 299 18.29 -15.65 3.43
CA LEU A 299 19.33 -14.91 4.16
C LEU A 299 19.95 -15.72 5.30
N ALA A 300 19.21 -16.67 5.87
CA ALA A 300 19.70 -17.62 6.88
C ALA A 300 20.36 -18.88 6.27
N GLY A 301 20.62 -18.88 4.95
CA GLY A 301 21.37 -19.96 4.26
C GLY A 301 20.48 -21.06 3.66
N THR A 302 19.15 -20.94 3.71
CA THR A 302 18.23 -21.90 3.07
C THR A 302 17.52 -21.23 1.91
N GLU A 303 18.07 -21.35 0.71
CA GLU A 303 17.49 -20.77 -0.51
C GLU A 303 16.02 -21.16 -0.66
N THR A 304 15.14 -20.17 -0.70
CA THR A 304 13.70 -20.39 -0.66
C THR A 304 12.99 -19.47 -1.66
N GLU A 305 12.22 -20.08 -2.56
CA GLU A 305 11.39 -19.33 -3.50
C GLU A 305 10.13 -18.79 -2.84
N VAL A 306 9.80 -17.53 -3.14
CA VAL A 306 8.50 -16.99 -2.75
C VAL A 306 7.40 -17.63 -3.62
N LYS A 307 6.29 -17.99 -2.99
CA LYS A 307 5.09 -18.49 -3.65
C LYS A 307 3.91 -17.60 -3.32
N TYR A 308 3.13 -17.30 -4.34
CA TYR A 308 1.92 -16.51 -4.22
C TYR A 308 0.70 -17.42 -4.44
N PRO A 309 0.10 -17.94 -3.35
CA PRO A 309 -1.19 -18.64 -3.43
C PRO A 309 -2.30 -17.62 -3.75
N VAL A 310 -3.54 -18.08 -3.80
CA VAL A 310 -4.71 -17.18 -3.87
C VAL A 310 -4.66 -16.22 -2.67
N MET A 311 -4.60 -14.91 -2.95
CA MET A 311 -4.39 -13.85 -1.95
C MET A 311 -5.49 -12.80 -2.04
N PRO A 312 -6.66 -13.04 -1.43
CA PRO A 312 -7.75 -12.11 -1.50
C PRO A 312 -7.45 -10.79 -0.76
N VAL A 313 -7.96 -9.72 -1.33
CA VAL A 313 -7.96 -8.38 -0.76
C VAL A 313 -9.30 -8.13 -0.07
N MET A 314 -9.24 -7.71 1.19
CA MET A 314 -10.42 -7.26 1.94
C MET A 314 -10.50 -5.74 1.88
N VAL A 315 -11.60 -5.21 1.38
CA VAL A 315 -11.88 -3.78 1.39
C VAL A 315 -12.43 -3.41 2.77
N LYS A 316 -11.83 -2.41 3.41
CA LYS A 316 -12.21 -1.98 4.76
C LYS A 316 -13.35 -0.96 4.72
N THR A 317 -14.50 -1.40 4.23
CA THR A 317 -15.77 -0.67 4.18
C THR A 317 -16.83 -1.45 4.98
N PRO A 318 -16.85 -1.34 6.32
CA PRO A 318 -17.75 -2.12 7.18
C PRO A 318 -19.24 -2.02 6.85
N SER A 319 -19.70 -0.91 6.26
CA SER A 319 -21.09 -0.75 5.81
C SER A 319 -21.48 -1.70 4.68
N LEU A 320 -20.51 -2.14 3.85
CA LEU A 320 -20.65 -3.22 2.90
C LEU A 320 -19.31 -3.98 2.83
N PRO A 321 -19.20 -5.15 3.47
CA PRO A 321 -18.00 -5.98 3.35
C PRO A 321 -17.76 -6.42 1.91
N ILE A 322 -16.52 -6.26 1.43
CA ILE A 322 -16.10 -6.70 0.10
C ILE A 322 -14.81 -7.47 0.22
N VAL A 323 -14.75 -8.62 -0.46
CA VAL A 323 -13.53 -9.42 -0.62
C VAL A 323 -13.33 -9.71 -2.09
N THR A 324 -12.16 -9.47 -2.61
CA THR A 324 -11.84 -9.73 -4.00
C THR A 324 -10.48 -10.41 -4.16
N CYS A 325 -10.38 -11.29 -5.12
CA CYS A 325 -9.13 -11.77 -5.71
C CYS A 325 -9.23 -11.45 -7.21
N PRO A 326 -8.75 -10.26 -7.63
CA PRO A 326 -8.89 -9.88 -9.04
C PRO A 326 -8.10 -10.83 -9.92
N PRO A 327 -8.57 -11.12 -11.15
CA PRO A 327 -7.79 -11.90 -12.11
C PRO A 327 -6.48 -11.17 -12.44
N ALA A 328 -5.47 -11.91 -12.87
CA ALA A 328 -4.23 -11.31 -13.35
C ALA A 328 -4.49 -10.39 -14.57
N GLU A 329 -3.65 -9.36 -14.72
CA GLU A 329 -3.75 -8.43 -15.85
C GLU A 329 -3.65 -9.22 -17.18
N ASN A 330 -4.48 -8.88 -18.15
CA ASN A 330 -4.51 -9.46 -19.51
C ASN A 330 -4.87 -10.97 -19.59
N VAL A 331 -5.42 -11.54 -18.56
CA VAL A 331 -5.94 -12.91 -18.59
C VAL A 331 -7.32 -12.92 -19.26
N ALA A 332 -7.50 -13.83 -20.24
CA ALA A 332 -8.78 -14.00 -20.93
C ALA A 332 -9.80 -14.72 -20.04
N GLY A 333 -11.00 -14.17 -19.95
CA GLY A 333 -12.10 -14.72 -19.16
C GLY A 333 -13.28 -13.78 -19.10
N GLU A 334 -14.32 -14.20 -18.40
CA GLU A 334 -15.56 -13.43 -18.23
C GLU A 334 -16.05 -13.50 -16.79
N TRP A 335 -16.67 -12.41 -16.33
CA TRP A 335 -17.33 -12.35 -15.04
C TRP A 335 -18.72 -13.00 -15.12
N GLN A 336 -18.93 -14.02 -14.31
CA GLN A 336 -20.24 -14.61 -14.03
C GLN A 336 -20.77 -13.99 -12.75
N ILE A 337 -21.85 -13.21 -12.83
CA ILE A 337 -22.45 -12.50 -11.73
C ILE A 337 -23.67 -13.25 -11.23
N ASP A 338 -23.73 -13.52 -9.94
CA ASP A 338 -24.86 -14.11 -9.24
C ASP A 338 -25.24 -13.26 -8.02
N GLY A 339 -26.52 -13.31 -7.64
CA GLY A 339 -27.08 -12.50 -6.56
C GLY A 339 -27.55 -11.11 -6.99
N GLN A 340 -27.92 -10.29 -6.01
CA GLN A 340 -28.39 -8.92 -6.17
C GLN A 340 -27.78 -8.03 -5.10
N SER A 341 -27.62 -6.74 -5.42
CA SER A 341 -27.13 -5.75 -4.44
C SER A 341 -27.96 -5.81 -3.15
N PRO A 342 -27.31 -5.81 -1.97
CA PRO A 342 -25.87 -5.69 -1.73
C PRO A 342 -25.09 -7.01 -1.70
N HIS A 343 -25.70 -8.17 -1.96
CA HIS A 343 -25.13 -9.51 -1.84
C HIS A 343 -24.81 -10.10 -3.21
N ILE A 344 -23.59 -9.87 -3.69
CA ILE A 344 -23.15 -10.27 -5.02
C ILE A 344 -21.98 -11.26 -4.93
N LYS A 345 -22.07 -12.33 -5.72
CA LYS A 345 -20.99 -13.26 -6.01
C LYS A 345 -20.60 -13.13 -7.46
N ALA A 346 -19.40 -12.68 -7.74
CA ALA A 346 -18.85 -12.56 -9.06
C ALA A 346 -17.64 -13.49 -9.20
N LEU A 347 -17.66 -14.38 -10.18
CA LEU A 347 -16.60 -15.34 -10.48
C LEU A 347 -16.03 -15.03 -11.86
N PHE A 348 -14.72 -14.80 -11.94
CA PHE A 348 -14.03 -14.63 -13.22
C PHE A 348 -13.50 -15.97 -13.68
N LYS A 349 -14.00 -16.47 -14.82
CA LYS A 349 -13.64 -17.78 -15.35
C LYS A 349 -13.13 -17.69 -16.77
N ASP A 350 -12.18 -18.56 -17.12
CA ASP A 350 -11.73 -18.75 -18.48
C ASP A 350 -12.73 -19.59 -19.30
N SER A 351 -12.44 -19.79 -20.59
CA SER A 351 -13.26 -20.57 -21.49
C SER A 351 -13.40 -22.06 -21.12
N SER A 352 -12.51 -22.58 -20.26
CA SER A 352 -12.60 -23.96 -19.73
C SER A 352 -13.45 -24.05 -18.46
N GLY A 353 -13.89 -22.91 -17.91
CA GLY A 353 -14.63 -22.84 -16.65
C GLY A 353 -13.74 -22.78 -15.41
N LYS A 354 -12.41 -22.69 -15.57
CA LYS A 354 -11.47 -22.56 -14.46
C LYS A 354 -11.62 -21.20 -13.81
N LEU A 355 -11.69 -21.17 -12.46
CA LEU A 355 -11.74 -19.96 -11.68
C LEU A 355 -10.37 -19.24 -11.71
N LEU A 356 -10.35 -17.98 -12.14
CA LEU A 356 -9.16 -17.14 -12.25
C LEU A 356 -9.21 -15.91 -11.34
N GLY A 357 -10.37 -15.61 -10.78
CA GLY A 357 -10.58 -14.50 -9.85
C GLY A 357 -12.00 -14.46 -9.33
N TYR A 358 -12.23 -13.70 -8.28
CA TYR A 358 -13.58 -13.51 -7.74
C TYR A 358 -13.74 -12.17 -7.04
N ALA A 359 -14.98 -11.72 -6.90
CA ALA A 359 -15.37 -10.60 -6.06
C ALA A 359 -16.67 -10.94 -5.33
N LEU A 360 -16.71 -10.68 -4.03
CA LEU A 360 -17.83 -11.01 -3.14
C LEU A 360 -18.23 -9.76 -2.38
N THR A 361 -19.53 -9.48 -2.29
CA THR A 361 -20.06 -8.38 -1.49
C THR A 361 -21.10 -8.86 -0.49
N GLY A 362 -21.27 -8.13 0.60
CA GLY A 362 -22.25 -8.44 1.64
C GLY A 362 -22.06 -9.84 2.21
N ASP A 363 -23.16 -10.60 2.36
CA ASP A 363 -23.12 -11.93 2.95
C ASP A 363 -22.34 -12.96 2.11
N CYS A 364 -22.17 -12.72 0.81
CA CYS A 364 -21.39 -13.59 -0.05
C CYS A 364 -19.90 -13.69 0.36
N VAL A 365 -19.37 -12.74 1.14
CA VAL A 365 -17.98 -12.78 1.64
C VAL A 365 -17.69 -14.02 2.50
N ALA A 366 -18.71 -14.69 3.04
CA ALA A 366 -18.57 -15.96 3.77
C ALA A 366 -17.99 -17.08 2.88
N GLU A 367 -18.20 -17.02 1.56
CA GLU A 367 -17.77 -18.06 0.61
C GLU A 367 -16.27 -18.01 0.27
N LYS A 368 -15.55 -16.93 0.67
CA LYS A 368 -14.11 -16.73 0.35
C LYS A 368 -13.23 -17.94 0.65
N MET A 369 -13.51 -18.66 1.75
CA MET A 369 -12.69 -19.80 2.17
C MET A 369 -12.86 -21.02 1.26
N ALA A 370 -14.01 -21.18 0.64
CA ALA A 370 -14.26 -22.22 -0.34
C ALA A 370 -13.53 -21.90 -1.67
N LEU A 371 -13.68 -20.65 -2.15
CA LEU A 371 -13.06 -20.19 -3.40
C LEU A 371 -11.53 -20.13 -3.35
N ASN A 372 -10.94 -19.96 -2.18
CA ASN A 372 -9.46 -19.97 -2.02
C ASN A 372 -8.85 -21.39 -2.15
N LYS A 373 -9.68 -22.43 -2.20
CA LYS A 373 -9.23 -23.84 -2.32
C LYS A 373 -9.35 -24.38 -3.76
N GLU A 374 -10.07 -23.68 -4.62
CA GLU A 374 -10.21 -23.98 -6.05
C GLU A 374 -9.00 -23.45 -6.84
#